data_2246123a01f089cfea42cfcfb4e48917
#
_entry.id   2246123a01f089cfea42cfcfb4e48917
#
_cell.length_a   1.000
_cell.length_b   1.000
_cell.length_c   1.000
_cell.angle_alpha   90.00
_cell.angle_beta   90.00
_cell.angle_gamma   90.00
#
_symmetry.space_group_name_H-M   'P 1'
#
loop_
_entity.id
_entity.type
_entity.pdbx_description
1 polymer ?
#
loop_
_entity_poly.entity_id
_entity_poly.type
_entity_poly.pdbx_seq_one_letter_code
_entity_poly.pdbx_strand_id
1 'polypeptide(L)'
;MSKEEKKVNRRDFLFTASYTVGAVGVGAVIWPMIDQMNPDKAQQALATTEVDISNIEPGKSITVLWRGKPVFLKRRTDEEIAEARAVKLDDLPDPQKDEDRVKTGKDEWLVMLGVCTHLGCVPLKDKGDFNGWFCPCHGSHYDVSGRIRKGPAPTNMEIPKFEFVDNNTIKIG
;
A
#
# COMPACT_ATOMS: atom_id res chain seq x y z
N MET A 1 15.18 61.54 3.98
CA MET A 1 15.14 60.52 5.06
C MET A 1 16.53 59.95 5.17
N SER A 2 17.37 60.46 6.10
CA SER A 2 18.72 59.93 6.35
C SER A 2 18.59 58.62 7.11
N LYS A 3 19.12 57.52 6.54
CA LYS A 3 19.28 56.25 7.26
C LYS A 3 20.35 56.47 8.32
N GLU A 4 19.97 56.51 9.59
CA GLU A 4 20.90 56.40 10.71
C GLU A 4 21.61 55.03 10.61
N GLU A 5 22.90 55.05 10.29
CA GLU A 5 23.77 53.89 10.43
C GLU A 5 23.91 53.56 11.91
N LYS A 6 23.19 52.52 12.34
CA LYS A 6 23.28 51.98 13.70
C LYS A 6 24.69 51.41 13.90
N LYS A 7 25.57 52.12 14.62
CA LYS A 7 26.92 51.65 14.97
C LYS A 7 26.80 50.33 15.74
N VAL A 8 27.26 49.25 15.14
CA VAL A 8 27.30 47.92 15.78
C VAL A 8 28.26 47.99 16.97
N ASN A 9 27.73 47.77 18.17
CA ASN A 9 28.50 47.78 19.41
C ASN A 9 29.16 46.38 19.58
N ARG A 10 30.33 46.32 20.25
CA ARG A 10 31.03 45.05 20.59
C ARG A 10 30.09 44.06 21.28
N ARG A 11 29.22 44.54 22.15
CA ARG A 11 28.22 43.74 22.83
C ARG A 11 27.22 43.10 21.84
N ASP A 12 26.69 43.87 20.91
CA ASP A 12 25.72 43.39 19.91
C ASP A 12 26.36 42.37 18.99
N PHE A 13 27.64 42.55 18.64
CA PHE A 13 28.41 41.59 17.89
C PHE A 13 28.55 40.25 18.64
N LEU A 14 28.93 40.27 19.92
CA LEU A 14 29.08 39.09 20.74
C LEU A 14 27.75 38.32 20.92
N PHE A 15 26.65 39.02 21.14
CA PHE A 15 25.33 38.40 21.21
C PHE A 15 24.96 37.77 19.88
N THR A 16 25.10 38.47 18.77
CA THR A 16 24.76 37.90 17.44
C THR A 16 25.63 36.69 17.13
N ALA A 17 26.94 36.75 17.38
CA ALA A 17 27.85 35.64 17.18
C ALA A 17 27.45 34.41 18.04
N SER A 18 27.15 34.65 19.33
CA SER A 18 26.75 33.57 20.23
C SER A 18 25.42 32.92 19.83
N TYR A 19 24.43 33.72 19.43
CA TYR A 19 23.15 33.20 18.92
C TYR A 19 23.33 32.41 17.63
N THR A 20 24.17 32.90 16.71
CA THR A 20 24.44 32.19 15.45
C THR A 20 25.12 30.86 15.70
N VAL A 21 26.17 30.80 16.51
CA VAL A 21 26.86 29.56 16.87
C VAL A 21 25.90 28.61 17.60
N GLY A 22 25.10 29.13 18.55
CA GLY A 22 24.09 28.36 19.25
C GLY A 22 23.03 27.73 18.30
N ALA A 23 22.52 28.55 17.38
CA ALA A 23 21.54 28.07 16.39
C ALA A 23 22.11 27.01 15.45
N VAL A 24 23.34 27.16 14.98
CA VAL A 24 24.05 26.15 14.16
C VAL A 24 24.28 24.88 14.98
N GLY A 25 24.71 25.01 16.25
CA GLY A 25 24.90 23.86 17.14
C GLY A 25 23.61 23.07 17.39
N VAL A 26 22.51 23.78 17.66
CA VAL A 26 21.18 23.15 17.81
C VAL A 26 20.74 22.46 16.52
N GLY A 27 20.90 23.11 15.37
CA GLY A 27 20.59 22.52 14.06
C GLY A 27 21.41 21.27 13.78
N ALA A 28 22.70 21.27 14.12
CA ALA A 28 23.59 20.13 13.94
C ALA A 28 23.21 18.91 14.81
N VAL A 29 22.59 19.15 15.98
CA VAL A 29 22.10 18.07 16.85
C VAL A 29 20.72 17.59 16.41
N ILE A 30 19.82 18.48 16.04
CA ILE A 30 18.44 18.13 15.66
C ILE A 30 18.39 17.40 14.32
N TRP A 31 19.21 17.82 13.34
CA TRP A 31 19.18 17.23 12.00
C TRP A 31 19.37 15.71 11.98
N PRO A 32 20.39 15.11 12.62
CA PRO A 32 20.54 13.66 12.67
C PRO A 32 19.35 12.94 13.33
N MET A 33 18.72 13.57 14.33
CA MET A 33 17.54 12.99 14.99
C MET A 33 16.34 12.93 14.04
N ILE A 34 16.15 13.96 13.20
CA ILE A 34 15.12 13.96 12.16
C ILE A 34 15.49 12.95 11.06
N ASP A 35 16.74 12.90 10.64
CA ASP A 35 17.22 12.02 9.58
C ASP A 35 17.09 10.53 9.94
N GLN A 36 17.20 10.16 11.22
CA GLN A 36 16.94 8.82 11.72
C GLN A 36 15.49 8.35 11.54
N MET A 37 14.55 9.26 11.34
CA MET A 37 13.15 8.92 11.07
C MET A 37 12.90 8.54 9.61
N ASN A 38 13.87 8.76 8.72
CA ASN A 38 13.77 8.34 7.34
C ASN A 38 13.85 6.79 7.24
N PRO A 39 13.10 6.19 6.28
CA PRO A 39 13.22 4.76 6.01
C PRO A 39 14.65 4.40 5.66
N ASP A 40 15.16 3.29 6.22
CA ASP A 40 16.49 2.81 5.91
C ASP A 40 16.63 2.36 4.44
N LYS A 41 17.87 2.20 3.97
CA LYS A 41 18.15 1.81 2.57
C LYS A 41 17.65 0.40 2.24
N ALA A 42 17.57 -0.50 3.23
CA ALA A 42 17.04 -1.84 3.03
C ALA A 42 15.51 -1.80 2.81
N GLN A 43 14.80 -0.96 3.55
CA GLN A 43 13.38 -0.69 3.34
C GLN A 43 13.11 -0.07 1.95
N GLN A 44 13.98 0.84 1.52
CA GLN A 44 13.88 1.46 0.18
C GLN A 44 14.19 0.46 -0.94
N ALA A 45 15.16 -0.44 -0.76
CA ALA A 45 15.50 -1.50 -1.72
C ALA A 45 14.35 -2.51 -1.89
N LEU A 46 13.53 -2.72 -0.86
CA LEU A 46 12.33 -3.57 -0.90
C LEU A 46 11.07 -2.80 -1.36
N ALA A 47 11.23 -1.56 -1.85
CA ALA A 47 10.11 -0.73 -2.26
C ALA A 47 9.33 -1.32 -3.43
N THR A 48 9.99 -2.05 -4.32
CA THR A 48 9.39 -2.71 -5.47
C THR A 48 9.72 -4.19 -5.51
N THR A 49 8.81 -5.01 -6.03
CA THR A 49 9.00 -6.46 -6.26
C THR A 49 8.50 -6.79 -7.65
N GLU A 50 9.32 -7.46 -8.46
CA GLU A 50 8.93 -7.99 -9.75
C GLU A 50 8.57 -9.46 -9.62
N VAL A 51 7.47 -9.86 -10.24
CA VAL A 51 6.89 -11.20 -10.15
C VAL A 51 6.63 -11.74 -11.55
N ASP A 52 7.21 -12.90 -11.86
CA ASP A 52 6.89 -13.65 -13.08
C ASP A 52 5.55 -14.37 -12.90
N ILE A 53 4.60 -14.06 -13.78
CA ILE A 53 3.25 -14.59 -13.79
C ILE A 53 3.00 -15.59 -14.94
N SER A 54 4.02 -15.92 -15.72
CA SER A 54 3.92 -16.78 -16.92
C SER A 54 3.36 -18.18 -16.62
N ASN A 55 3.68 -18.71 -15.43
CA ASN A 55 3.29 -20.06 -15.01
C ASN A 55 2.01 -20.13 -14.19
N ILE A 56 1.27 -19.03 -14.07
CA ILE A 56 0.00 -19.01 -13.30
C ILE A 56 -1.15 -19.40 -14.23
N GLU A 57 -1.71 -20.59 -14.01
CA GLU A 57 -2.88 -21.06 -14.76
C GLU A 57 -4.15 -20.28 -14.37
N PRO A 58 -5.15 -20.17 -15.26
CA PRO A 58 -6.46 -19.63 -14.91
C PRO A 58 -7.07 -20.33 -13.67
N GLY A 59 -7.67 -19.57 -12.77
CA GLY A 59 -8.20 -20.03 -11.49
C GLY A 59 -7.15 -20.24 -10.38
N LYS A 60 -5.86 -20.12 -10.69
CA LYS A 60 -4.79 -20.26 -9.70
C LYS A 60 -4.34 -18.90 -9.14
N SER A 61 -3.78 -18.95 -7.95
CA SER A 61 -3.19 -17.77 -7.30
C SER A 61 -1.88 -18.13 -6.64
N ILE A 62 -0.97 -17.13 -6.62
CA ILE A 62 0.27 -17.18 -5.86
C ILE A 62 0.27 -16.09 -4.80
N THR A 63 1.15 -16.25 -3.82
CA THR A 63 1.37 -15.24 -2.77
C THR A 63 2.82 -14.84 -2.79
N VAL A 64 3.08 -13.54 -2.88
CA VAL A 64 4.42 -12.96 -2.79
C VAL A 64 4.49 -11.99 -1.62
N LEU A 65 5.68 -11.73 -1.12
CA LEU A 65 5.89 -10.74 -0.06
C LEU A 65 6.31 -9.40 -0.68
N TRP A 66 5.62 -8.34 -0.30
CA TRP A 66 5.98 -6.97 -0.62
C TRP A 66 5.92 -6.11 0.64
N ARG A 67 7.04 -5.48 0.99
CA ARG A 67 7.17 -4.68 2.23
C ARG A 67 6.71 -5.43 3.49
N GLY A 68 7.01 -6.73 3.57
CA GLY A 68 6.62 -7.58 4.70
C GLY A 68 5.14 -7.97 4.75
N LYS A 69 4.33 -7.57 3.77
CA LYS A 69 2.92 -7.96 3.65
C LYS A 69 2.73 -8.97 2.52
N PRO A 70 1.85 -9.97 2.69
CA PRO A 70 1.50 -10.86 1.58
C PRO A 70 0.69 -10.09 0.53
N VAL A 71 1.00 -10.34 -0.73
CA VAL A 71 0.24 -9.89 -1.89
C VAL A 71 -0.27 -11.12 -2.62
N PHE A 72 -1.56 -11.18 -2.86
CA PHE A 72 -2.18 -12.22 -3.66
C PHE A 72 -2.21 -11.78 -5.12
N LEU A 73 -1.68 -12.63 -6.00
CA LEU A 73 -1.82 -12.50 -7.44
C LEU A 73 -2.68 -13.67 -7.90
N LYS A 74 -3.87 -13.41 -8.41
CA LYS A 74 -4.80 -14.42 -8.92
C LYS A 74 -5.05 -14.20 -10.40
N ARG A 75 -4.91 -15.26 -11.19
CA ARG A 75 -5.39 -15.30 -12.56
C ARG A 75 -6.82 -15.82 -12.56
N ARG A 76 -7.79 -14.94 -12.72
CA ARG A 76 -9.22 -15.27 -12.65
C ARG A 76 -9.66 -15.97 -13.93
N THR A 77 -10.66 -16.83 -13.79
CA THR A 77 -11.40 -17.41 -14.95
C THR A 77 -12.48 -16.44 -15.41
N ASP A 78 -13.02 -16.68 -16.60
CA ASP A 78 -14.13 -15.87 -17.13
C ASP A 78 -15.38 -15.98 -16.25
N GLU A 79 -15.62 -17.15 -15.63
CA GLU A 79 -16.71 -17.38 -14.69
C GLU A 79 -16.53 -16.53 -13.41
N GLU A 80 -15.33 -16.47 -12.86
CA GLU A 80 -15.02 -15.65 -11.68
C GLU A 80 -15.18 -14.15 -11.96
N ILE A 81 -14.81 -13.70 -13.17
CA ILE A 81 -14.99 -12.33 -13.61
C ILE A 81 -16.49 -12.03 -13.74
N ALA A 82 -17.25 -12.93 -14.37
CA ALA A 82 -18.70 -12.78 -14.54
C ALA A 82 -19.41 -12.76 -13.17
N GLU A 83 -19.02 -13.65 -12.23
CA GLU A 83 -19.53 -13.67 -10.86
C GLU A 83 -19.26 -12.33 -10.14
N ALA A 84 -18.02 -11.82 -10.23
CA ALA A 84 -17.67 -10.55 -9.61
C ALA A 84 -18.48 -9.37 -10.16
N ARG A 85 -18.69 -9.32 -11.46
CA ARG A 85 -19.46 -8.27 -12.15
C ARG A 85 -20.96 -8.35 -11.94
N ALA A 86 -21.49 -9.55 -11.66
CA ALA A 86 -22.91 -9.76 -11.38
C ALA A 86 -23.34 -9.23 -10.00
N VAL A 87 -22.40 -8.96 -9.11
CA VAL A 87 -22.69 -8.45 -7.75
C VAL A 87 -23.18 -6.99 -7.84
N LYS A 88 -24.36 -6.72 -7.29
CA LYS A 88 -24.89 -5.36 -7.19
C LYS A 88 -24.10 -4.55 -6.17
N LEU A 89 -23.82 -3.29 -6.50
CA LEU A 89 -23.06 -2.40 -5.61
C LEU A 89 -23.78 -2.18 -4.26
N ASP A 90 -25.11 -2.13 -4.28
CA ASP A 90 -25.93 -1.95 -3.08
C ASP A 90 -25.86 -3.15 -2.12
N ASP A 91 -25.41 -4.32 -2.58
CA ASP A 91 -25.22 -5.53 -1.77
C ASP A 91 -23.82 -5.57 -1.11
N LEU A 92 -22.97 -4.57 -1.39
CA LEU A 92 -21.60 -4.50 -0.87
C LEU A 92 -21.53 -3.53 0.32
N PRO A 93 -20.97 -3.94 1.47
CA PRO A 93 -20.71 -3.05 2.59
C PRO A 93 -19.76 -1.89 2.24
N ASP A 94 -18.80 -2.15 1.32
CA ASP A 94 -17.89 -1.17 0.74
C ASP A 94 -18.04 -1.20 -0.79
N PRO A 95 -18.95 -0.36 -1.36
CA PRO A 95 -19.31 -0.39 -2.76
C PRO A 95 -18.15 -0.04 -3.68
N GLN A 96 -17.69 -0.98 -4.49
CA GLN A 96 -16.66 -0.81 -5.50
C GLN A 96 -16.92 -1.75 -6.68
N LYS A 97 -16.83 -1.24 -7.91
CA LYS A 97 -16.96 -2.08 -9.12
C LYS A 97 -15.77 -3.00 -9.27
N ASP A 98 -15.98 -4.16 -9.90
CA ASP A 98 -14.90 -5.09 -10.20
C ASP A 98 -13.85 -4.47 -11.13
N GLU A 99 -14.29 -3.70 -12.12
CA GLU A 99 -13.43 -3.02 -13.08
C GLU A 99 -12.45 -2.02 -12.43
N ASP A 100 -12.84 -1.43 -11.29
CA ASP A 100 -12.00 -0.48 -10.56
C ASP A 100 -10.89 -1.17 -9.74
N ARG A 101 -10.93 -2.52 -9.67
CA ARG A 101 -9.98 -3.34 -8.89
C ARG A 101 -8.92 -4.02 -9.76
N VAL A 102 -9.03 -3.89 -11.07
CA VAL A 102 -8.11 -4.50 -12.05
C VAL A 102 -7.55 -3.46 -12.99
N LYS A 103 -6.54 -3.81 -13.75
CA LYS A 103 -6.02 -2.94 -14.81
C LYS A 103 -6.83 -3.12 -16.08
N THR A 104 -7.13 -2.02 -16.75
CA THR A 104 -7.87 -2.02 -18.02
C THR A 104 -7.22 -2.96 -19.04
N GLY A 105 -8.01 -3.88 -19.59
CA GLY A 105 -7.56 -4.87 -20.57
C GLY A 105 -6.76 -6.04 -19.96
N LYS A 106 -6.76 -6.17 -18.64
CA LYS A 106 -6.12 -7.27 -17.90
C LYS A 106 -7.05 -7.78 -16.79
N ASP A 107 -8.31 -7.98 -17.15
CA ASP A 107 -9.38 -8.35 -16.21
C ASP A 107 -9.15 -9.70 -15.52
N GLU A 108 -8.39 -10.57 -16.16
CA GLU A 108 -7.99 -11.86 -15.60
C GLU A 108 -7.03 -11.73 -14.41
N TRP A 109 -6.37 -10.58 -14.24
CA TRP A 109 -5.37 -10.41 -13.19
C TRP A 109 -5.89 -9.57 -12.02
N LEU A 110 -6.07 -10.21 -10.88
CA LEU A 110 -6.38 -9.55 -9.62
C LEU A 110 -5.12 -9.55 -8.74
N VAL A 111 -4.66 -8.36 -8.38
CA VAL A 111 -3.49 -8.15 -7.49
C VAL A 111 -3.95 -7.37 -6.28
N MET A 112 -3.84 -7.94 -5.09
CA MET A 112 -4.31 -7.28 -3.87
C MET A 112 -3.48 -7.68 -2.65
N LEU A 113 -3.45 -6.82 -1.63
CA LEU A 113 -2.86 -7.14 -0.35
C LEU A 113 -3.65 -8.28 0.31
N GLY A 114 -2.98 -9.38 0.63
CA GLY A 114 -3.53 -10.53 1.32
C GLY A 114 -3.70 -10.29 2.83
N VAL A 115 -4.26 -9.15 3.18
CA VAL A 115 -4.40 -8.68 4.57
C VAL A 115 -5.84 -8.30 4.84
N CYS A 116 -6.45 -8.97 5.82
CA CYS A 116 -7.81 -8.66 6.25
C CYS A 116 -7.88 -7.26 6.85
N THR A 117 -8.82 -6.45 6.36
CA THR A 117 -8.98 -5.05 6.76
C THR A 117 -9.56 -4.88 8.17
N HIS A 118 -9.95 -5.98 8.85
CA HIS A 118 -10.36 -5.94 10.25
C HIS A 118 -9.15 -5.70 11.17
N LEU A 119 -8.26 -6.69 11.31
CA LEU A 119 -7.10 -6.64 12.22
C LEU A 119 -5.81 -7.26 11.61
N GLY A 120 -5.71 -7.30 10.29
CA GLY A 120 -4.46 -7.66 9.61
C GLY A 120 -4.16 -9.15 9.45
N CYS A 121 -5.09 -10.06 9.77
CA CYS A 121 -4.90 -11.49 9.52
C CYS A 121 -4.81 -11.79 8.01
N VAL A 122 -4.13 -12.88 7.64
CA VAL A 122 -4.05 -13.32 6.25
C VAL A 122 -5.27 -14.20 5.93
N PRO A 123 -6.15 -13.81 4.99
CA PRO A 123 -7.31 -14.61 4.61
C PRO A 123 -6.90 -15.90 3.86
N LEU A 124 -7.69 -16.94 4.05
CA LEU A 124 -7.56 -18.19 3.32
C LEU A 124 -8.26 -18.06 1.97
N LYS A 125 -7.59 -18.47 0.90
CA LYS A 125 -8.14 -18.48 -0.47
C LYS A 125 -9.13 -19.62 -0.67
N ASP A 126 -10.04 -19.44 -1.63
CA ASP A 126 -11.02 -20.44 -2.05
C ASP A 126 -11.84 -20.99 -0.87
N LYS A 127 -12.16 -20.10 0.07
CA LYS A 127 -12.94 -20.39 1.28
C LYS A 127 -13.99 -19.32 1.53
N GLY A 128 -14.98 -19.69 2.36
CA GLY A 128 -16.09 -18.79 2.71
C GLY A 128 -17.29 -18.94 1.77
N ASP A 129 -18.28 -18.09 1.98
CA ASP A 129 -19.62 -18.22 1.37
C ASP A 129 -19.69 -17.63 -0.07
N PHE A 130 -18.61 -16.96 -0.53
CA PHE A 130 -18.60 -16.15 -1.75
C PHE A 130 -17.45 -16.51 -2.71
N ASN A 131 -16.98 -17.75 -2.73
CA ASN A 131 -15.95 -18.32 -3.62
C ASN A 131 -14.61 -17.55 -3.66
N GLY A 132 -14.39 -16.64 -2.70
CA GLY A 132 -13.23 -15.75 -2.67
C GLY A 132 -12.27 -16.08 -1.51
N TRP A 133 -12.23 -15.20 -0.51
CA TRP A 133 -11.33 -15.35 0.63
C TRP A 133 -12.09 -15.31 1.95
N PHE A 134 -11.63 -16.13 2.88
CA PHE A 134 -12.18 -16.22 4.23
C PHE A 134 -11.12 -15.91 5.26
N CYS A 135 -11.39 -14.95 6.15
CA CYS A 135 -10.54 -14.66 7.30
C CYS A 135 -11.01 -15.44 8.53
N PRO A 136 -10.28 -16.47 8.98
CA PRO A 136 -10.72 -17.35 10.08
C PRO A 136 -10.63 -16.67 11.45
N CYS A 137 -9.91 -15.54 11.56
CA CYS A 137 -9.72 -14.86 12.83
C CYS A 137 -11.04 -14.37 13.43
N HIS A 138 -11.92 -13.76 12.62
CA HIS A 138 -13.19 -13.20 13.09
C HIS A 138 -14.33 -13.38 12.06
N GLY A 139 -14.14 -14.24 11.06
CA GLY A 139 -15.20 -14.61 10.12
C GLY A 139 -15.53 -13.56 9.07
N SER A 140 -14.55 -12.80 8.57
CA SER A 140 -14.77 -11.95 7.40
C SER A 140 -14.72 -12.76 6.11
N HIS A 141 -15.71 -12.56 5.23
CA HIS A 141 -15.82 -13.20 3.93
C HIS A 141 -15.69 -12.17 2.82
N TYR A 142 -14.81 -12.43 1.88
CA TYR A 142 -14.58 -11.63 0.69
C TYR A 142 -14.97 -12.41 -0.56
N ASP A 143 -15.45 -11.72 -1.58
CA ASP A 143 -15.77 -12.34 -2.86
C ASP A 143 -14.54 -12.60 -3.75
N VAL A 144 -14.76 -13.12 -4.96
CA VAL A 144 -13.71 -13.43 -5.94
C VAL A 144 -12.92 -12.20 -6.42
N SER A 145 -13.41 -11.00 -6.15
CA SER A 145 -12.72 -9.72 -6.41
C SER A 145 -12.06 -9.13 -5.16
N GLY A 146 -12.13 -9.82 -4.02
CA GLY A 146 -11.58 -9.34 -2.74
C GLY A 146 -12.40 -8.23 -2.09
N ARG A 147 -13.68 -8.08 -2.45
CA ARG A 147 -14.60 -7.14 -1.81
C ARG A 147 -15.24 -7.79 -0.59
N ILE A 148 -15.37 -7.03 0.48
CA ILE A 148 -16.03 -7.51 1.70
C ILE A 148 -17.51 -7.80 1.44
N ARG A 149 -17.99 -8.96 1.89
CA ARG A 149 -19.39 -9.38 1.77
C ARG A 149 -20.04 -9.60 3.14
N LYS A 150 -19.26 -10.07 4.11
CA LYS A 150 -19.80 -10.42 5.43
C LYS A 150 -18.68 -10.39 6.48
N GLY A 151 -19.03 -10.03 7.70
CA GLY A 151 -18.12 -10.08 8.84
C GLY A 151 -17.64 -8.70 9.29
N PRO A 152 -16.70 -8.64 10.26
CA PRO A 152 -16.33 -7.39 10.91
C PRO A 152 -15.34 -6.52 10.10
N ALA A 153 -14.80 -6.98 8.97
CA ALA A 153 -13.91 -6.18 8.15
C ALA A 153 -14.67 -4.97 7.57
N PRO A 154 -14.15 -3.73 7.73
CA PRO A 154 -14.86 -2.53 7.33
C PRO A 154 -14.78 -2.23 5.83
N THR A 155 -13.74 -2.69 5.14
CA THR A 155 -13.46 -2.34 3.75
C THR A 155 -12.98 -3.54 2.93
N ASN A 156 -12.97 -3.36 1.62
CA ASN A 156 -12.39 -4.30 0.66
C ASN A 156 -10.89 -4.50 0.91
N MET A 157 -10.32 -5.65 0.49
CA MET A 157 -8.88 -5.82 0.48
C MET A 157 -8.22 -4.80 -0.44
N GLU A 158 -7.11 -4.22 0.00
CA GLU A 158 -6.45 -3.12 -0.70
C GLU A 158 -5.78 -3.59 -2.00
N ILE A 159 -5.88 -2.78 -3.05
CA ILE A 159 -5.14 -2.96 -4.30
C ILE A 159 -3.86 -2.13 -4.21
N PRO A 160 -2.67 -2.76 -4.16
CA PRO A 160 -1.40 -2.03 -4.13
C PRO A 160 -1.16 -1.33 -5.47
N LYS A 161 -0.25 -0.37 -5.49
CA LYS A 161 0.24 0.14 -6.77
C LYS A 161 1.01 -0.97 -7.47
N PHE A 162 0.65 -1.25 -8.71
CA PHE A 162 1.35 -2.22 -9.55
C PHE A 162 1.22 -1.86 -11.02
N GLU A 163 2.13 -2.37 -11.83
CA GLU A 163 2.13 -2.21 -13.29
C GLU A 163 2.58 -3.52 -13.96
N PHE A 164 2.14 -3.72 -15.20
CA PHE A 164 2.67 -4.77 -16.06
C PHE A 164 3.90 -4.23 -16.77
N VAL A 165 5.06 -4.82 -16.50
CA VAL A 165 6.32 -4.49 -17.20
C VAL A 165 6.26 -5.05 -18.63
N ASP A 166 5.73 -6.26 -18.74
CA ASP A 166 5.44 -6.98 -19.97
C ASP A 166 4.23 -7.91 -19.79
N ASN A 167 3.99 -8.85 -20.72
CA ASN A 167 2.87 -9.78 -20.63
C ASN A 167 3.02 -10.83 -19.51
N ASN A 168 4.22 -11.04 -19.02
CA ASN A 168 4.55 -12.10 -18.09
C ASN A 168 5.10 -11.59 -16.75
N THR A 169 5.28 -10.28 -16.60
CA THR A 169 5.91 -9.70 -15.41
C THR A 169 5.07 -8.57 -14.84
N ILE A 170 4.73 -8.70 -13.55
CA ILE A 170 4.08 -7.64 -12.76
C ILE A 170 5.12 -7.06 -11.78
N LYS A 171 5.22 -5.73 -11.76
CA LYS A 171 5.98 -4.98 -10.77
C LYS A 171 5.02 -4.35 -9.77
N ILE A 172 5.27 -4.59 -8.49
CA ILE A 172 4.47 -4.10 -7.35
C ILE A 172 5.31 -3.04 -6.60
N GLY A 173 4.73 -1.85 -6.42
CA GLY A 173 5.37 -0.73 -5.71
C GLY A 173 5.76 0.47 -6.55
#